data_3a7fe9ede40539004040821457dac049
#
_entry.id   3a7fe9ede40539004040821457dac049
#
_cell.length_a   1.000
_cell.length_b   1.000
_cell.length_c   1.000
_cell.angle_alpha   90.00
_cell.angle_beta   90.00
_cell.angle_gamma   90.00
#
_symmetry.space_group_name_H-M   'P 1'
#
loop_
_entity.id
_entity.type
_entity.pdbx_description
1 polymer ?
#
loop_
_entity_poly.entity_id
_entity_poly.type
_entity_poly.pdbx_seq_one_letter_code
_entity_poly.pdbx_strand_id
1 'polypeptide(L)'
;MNILLVLFGCHVLELMNDRVRSAILFAQLFSNETRVDWFLSGGIKNSDTISEAARMSQTISEFNANNTYNWDFVLDTQSTNTAQNVFYVKKHIEEYPQYSDVYFITSEFHRRRANAITQLIMPNNDVKWITAPKKLRDSDYWENIHIHNVPNDVANAIAYL
;
A
#
# COMPACT_ATOMS: atom_id res chain seq x y z
N MET A 1 -15.02 4.02 -14.99
CA MET A 1 -14.31 2.95 -14.23
C MET A 1 -13.48 3.60 -13.14
N ASN A 2 -13.59 3.12 -11.93
CA ASN A 2 -12.85 3.62 -10.78
C ASN A 2 -11.92 2.53 -10.27
N ILE A 3 -10.64 2.85 -10.19
CA ILE A 3 -9.58 1.93 -9.75
C ILE A 3 -9.06 2.41 -8.41
N LEU A 4 -8.86 1.51 -7.47
CA LEU A 4 -8.14 1.79 -6.23
C LEU A 4 -6.75 1.16 -6.30
N LEU A 5 -5.72 2.00 -6.18
CA LEU A 5 -4.34 1.57 -6.02
C LEU A 5 -3.93 1.78 -4.56
N VAL A 6 -3.63 0.70 -3.87
CA VAL A 6 -3.19 0.73 -2.47
C VAL A 6 -1.69 0.55 -2.43
N LEU A 7 -0.98 1.54 -1.94
CA LEU A 7 0.48 1.55 -1.86
C LEU A 7 0.93 1.54 -0.40
N PHE A 8 1.61 0.47 -0.02
CA PHE A 8 2.15 0.33 1.34
C PHE A 8 3.49 1.04 1.47
N GLY A 9 3.58 1.92 2.46
CA GLY A 9 4.82 2.58 2.81
C GLY A 9 5.87 1.62 3.37
N CYS A 10 7.07 2.12 3.49
CA CYS A 10 8.20 1.39 4.05
C CYS A 10 9.18 2.38 4.69
N HIS A 11 9.72 2.03 5.86
CA HIS A 11 10.69 2.88 6.54
C HIS A 11 12.05 2.94 5.83
N VAL A 12 12.33 2.02 4.93
CA VAL A 12 13.53 2.03 4.09
C VAL A 12 13.20 2.81 2.82
N LEU A 13 13.77 4.01 2.69
CA LEU A 13 13.45 4.94 1.60
C LEU A 13 13.66 4.33 0.21
N GLU A 14 14.73 3.58 0.02
CA GLU A 14 15.06 2.91 -1.23
C GLU A 14 13.97 1.92 -1.67
N LEU A 15 13.42 1.15 -0.74
CA LEU A 15 12.32 0.20 -1.01
C LEU A 15 11.02 0.94 -1.26
N MET A 16 10.74 2.00 -0.51
CA MET A 16 9.55 2.82 -0.71
C MET A 16 9.56 3.48 -2.09
N ASN A 17 10.68 4.04 -2.52
CA ASN A 17 10.82 4.65 -3.84
C ASN A 17 10.63 3.64 -4.96
N ASP A 18 11.10 2.41 -4.80
CA ASP A 18 10.89 1.34 -5.77
C ASP A 18 9.40 0.97 -5.89
N ARG A 19 8.69 0.90 -4.77
CA ARG A 19 7.23 0.68 -4.75
C ARG A 19 6.49 1.82 -5.45
N VAL A 20 6.84 3.07 -5.16
CA VAL A 20 6.24 4.26 -5.79
C VAL A 20 6.45 4.23 -7.30
N ARG A 21 7.67 3.97 -7.75
CA ARG A 21 7.99 3.89 -9.18
C ARG A 21 7.18 2.79 -9.88
N SER A 22 7.12 1.60 -9.30
CA SER A 22 6.35 0.48 -9.86
C SER A 22 4.86 0.80 -9.94
N ALA A 23 4.33 1.48 -8.93
CA ALA A 23 2.94 1.90 -8.90
C ALA A 23 2.62 2.95 -9.95
N ILE A 24 3.50 3.94 -10.15
CA ILE A 24 3.35 4.97 -11.19
C ILE A 24 3.36 4.33 -12.57
N LEU A 25 4.31 3.44 -12.85
CA LEU A 25 4.39 2.74 -14.13
C LEU A 25 3.10 1.95 -14.41
N PHE A 26 2.55 1.30 -13.40
CA PHE A 26 1.29 0.57 -13.53
C PHE A 26 0.11 1.52 -13.77
N ALA A 27 0.00 2.59 -12.99
CA ALA A 27 -1.10 3.55 -13.09
C ALA A 27 -1.17 4.24 -14.47
N GLN A 28 -0.03 4.41 -15.14
CA GLN A 28 0.03 4.99 -16.48
C GLN A 28 -0.62 4.11 -17.56
N LEU A 29 -0.89 2.84 -17.27
CA LEU A 29 -1.58 1.95 -18.20
C LEU A 29 -3.07 2.28 -18.34
N PHE A 30 -3.64 3.00 -17.37
CA PHE A 30 -5.03 3.42 -17.44
C PHE A 30 -5.16 4.72 -18.23
N SER A 31 -6.26 4.85 -18.98
CA SER A 31 -6.54 6.07 -19.73
C SER A 31 -6.83 7.24 -18.79
N ASN A 32 -6.73 8.46 -19.30
CA ASN A 32 -7.06 9.67 -18.54
C ASN A 32 -8.55 9.75 -18.16
N GLU A 33 -9.41 8.97 -18.80
CA GLU A 33 -10.83 8.88 -18.46
C GLU A 33 -11.09 7.96 -17.26
N THR A 34 -10.14 7.08 -16.93
CA THR A 34 -10.22 6.20 -15.77
C THR A 34 -9.81 6.97 -14.53
N ARG A 35 -10.70 7.05 -13.55
CA ARG A 35 -10.37 7.62 -12.26
C ARG A 35 -9.54 6.61 -11.46
N VAL A 36 -8.40 7.05 -10.97
CA VAL A 36 -7.52 6.25 -10.11
C VAL A 36 -7.42 6.96 -8.76
N ASP A 37 -7.94 6.31 -7.74
CA ASP A 37 -7.73 6.73 -6.36
C ASP A 37 -6.51 6.00 -5.80
N TRP A 38 -5.59 6.77 -5.26
CA TRP A 38 -4.39 6.27 -4.58
C TRP A 38 -4.64 6.24 -3.08
N PHE A 39 -4.68 5.07 -2.50
CA PHE A 39 -4.69 4.91 -1.06
C PHE A 39 -3.25 4.69 -0.58
N LEU A 40 -2.67 5.74 0.00
CA LEU A 40 -1.27 5.75 0.43
C LEU A 40 -1.24 5.52 1.93
N SER A 41 -0.64 4.41 2.34
CA SER A 41 -0.72 3.95 3.73
C SER A 41 0.65 3.86 4.38
N GLY A 42 0.82 4.56 5.48
CA GLY A 42 2.02 4.54 6.31
C GLY A 42 2.14 5.77 7.18
N GLY A 43 2.37 5.54 8.46
CA GLY A 43 2.50 6.60 9.47
C GLY A 43 3.91 7.19 9.55
N ILE A 44 4.12 7.98 10.59
CA ILE A 44 5.44 8.51 10.94
C ILE A 44 6.23 7.42 11.63
N LYS A 45 7.45 7.18 11.18
CA LYS A 45 8.36 6.20 11.78
C LYS A 45 9.68 6.82 12.15
N ASN A 46 10.28 6.29 13.21
CA ASN A 46 11.55 6.75 13.75
C ASN A 46 11.48 8.24 14.11
N SER A 47 12.50 9.01 13.70
CA SER A 47 12.61 10.45 13.93
C SER A 47 12.10 11.29 12.75
N ASP A 48 11.38 10.69 11.81
CA ASP A 48 10.84 11.40 10.67
C ASP A 48 9.80 12.44 11.09
N THR A 49 9.72 13.54 10.35
CA THR A 49 8.77 14.63 10.62
C THR A 49 7.48 14.50 9.81
N ILE A 50 7.49 13.68 8.76
CA ILE A 50 6.32 13.44 7.92
C ILE A 50 6.05 11.94 7.80
N SER A 51 4.78 11.59 7.56
CA SER A 51 4.38 10.20 7.36
C SER A 51 4.90 9.64 6.03
N GLU A 52 5.01 8.31 5.98
CA GLU A 52 5.31 7.61 4.72
C GLU A 52 4.26 7.94 3.65
N ALA A 53 2.98 7.99 4.05
CA ALA A 53 1.89 8.33 3.14
C ALA A 53 2.06 9.74 2.53
N ALA A 54 2.40 10.73 3.34
CA ALA A 54 2.63 12.10 2.87
C ALA A 54 3.83 12.18 1.92
N ARG A 55 4.90 11.47 2.23
CA ARG A 55 6.11 11.42 1.39
C ARG A 55 5.82 10.79 0.02
N MET A 56 5.07 9.69 0.00
CA MET A 56 4.65 9.05 -1.25
C MET A 56 3.74 9.97 -2.06
N SER A 57 2.76 10.61 -1.42
CA SER A 57 1.85 11.55 -2.06
C SER A 57 2.59 12.69 -2.76
N GLN A 58 3.60 13.24 -2.10
CA GLN A 58 4.41 14.32 -2.68
C GLN A 58 5.09 13.85 -3.98
N THR A 59 5.74 12.70 -3.97
CA THR A 59 6.43 12.16 -5.15
C THR A 59 5.47 11.92 -6.31
N ILE A 60 4.31 11.32 -6.04
CA ILE A 60 3.31 10.99 -7.06
C ILE A 60 2.67 12.28 -7.62
N SER A 61 2.37 13.24 -6.76
CA SER A 61 1.79 14.53 -7.17
C SER A 61 2.75 15.33 -8.05
N GLU A 62 4.03 15.35 -7.72
CA GLU A 62 5.07 16.00 -8.53
C GLU A 62 5.15 15.37 -9.93
N PHE A 63 5.08 14.03 -10.00
CA PHE A 63 5.03 13.33 -11.27
C PHE A 63 3.78 13.73 -12.08
N ASN A 64 2.60 13.74 -11.46
CA ASN A 64 1.34 14.03 -12.15
C ASN A 64 1.19 15.50 -12.54
N ALA A 65 1.92 16.42 -11.91
CA ALA A 65 1.86 17.85 -12.25
C ALA A 65 2.15 18.13 -13.73
N ASN A 66 2.97 17.31 -14.38
CA ASN A 66 3.34 17.44 -15.78
C ASN A 66 2.53 16.52 -16.72
N ASN A 67 1.68 15.63 -16.19
CA ASN A 67 1.03 14.58 -16.97
C ASN A 67 -0.50 14.62 -16.97
N THR A 68 -1.12 15.29 -16.02
CA THR A 68 -2.58 15.52 -15.93
C THR A 68 -3.45 14.24 -15.92
N TYR A 69 -2.99 13.19 -15.27
CA TYR A 69 -3.81 12.00 -15.05
C TYR A 69 -4.95 12.30 -14.07
N ASN A 70 -6.06 11.56 -14.19
CA ASN A 70 -7.20 11.67 -13.28
C ASN A 70 -6.93 10.87 -12.00
N TRP A 71 -6.06 11.38 -11.16
CA TRP A 71 -5.60 10.75 -9.92
C TRP A 71 -6.02 11.57 -8.70
N ASP A 72 -6.63 10.91 -7.73
CA ASP A 72 -6.93 11.47 -6.41
C ASP A 72 -6.22 10.67 -5.32
N PHE A 73 -6.05 11.28 -4.15
CA PHE A 73 -5.26 10.69 -3.07
C PHE A 73 -6.08 10.58 -1.79
N VAL A 74 -5.95 9.42 -1.14
CA VAL A 74 -6.42 9.16 0.22
C VAL A 74 -5.19 8.74 1.04
N LEU A 75 -4.92 9.46 2.12
CA LEU A 75 -3.75 9.22 2.96
C LEU A 75 -4.14 8.59 4.29
N ASP A 76 -3.60 7.41 4.57
CA ASP A 76 -3.60 6.83 5.90
C ASP A 76 -2.24 7.13 6.55
N THR A 77 -2.25 8.04 7.51
CA THR A 77 -1.05 8.50 8.23
C THR A 77 -0.92 7.86 9.61
N GLN A 78 -1.79 6.93 9.96
CA GLN A 78 -1.87 6.35 11.30
C GLN A 78 -1.26 4.95 11.38
N SER A 79 -1.27 4.20 10.31
CA SER A 79 -0.79 2.82 10.29
C SER A 79 0.69 2.72 10.63
N THR A 80 1.02 1.79 11.53
CA THR A 80 2.38 1.51 11.96
C THR A 80 2.88 0.13 11.51
N ASN A 81 2.00 -0.69 10.93
CA ASN A 81 2.33 -2.03 10.46
C ASN A 81 1.38 -2.45 9.32
N THR A 82 1.71 -3.56 8.66
CA THR A 82 0.96 -4.04 7.50
C THR A 82 -0.49 -4.43 7.84
N ALA A 83 -0.73 -5.01 9.00
CA ALA A 83 -2.10 -5.38 9.40
C ALA A 83 -2.99 -4.14 9.55
N GLN A 84 -2.47 -3.06 10.14
CA GLN A 84 -3.19 -1.79 10.22
C GLN A 84 -3.40 -1.18 8.83
N ASN A 85 -2.39 -1.23 7.95
CA ASN A 85 -2.55 -0.76 6.58
C ASN A 85 -3.76 -1.43 5.90
N VAL A 86 -3.84 -2.74 5.97
CA VAL A 86 -4.94 -3.51 5.36
C VAL A 86 -6.28 -3.21 6.02
N PHE A 87 -6.30 -3.06 7.34
CA PHE A 87 -7.53 -2.72 8.07
C PHE A 87 -8.11 -1.37 7.61
N TYR A 88 -7.29 -0.34 7.47
CA TYR A 88 -7.75 0.98 7.02
C TYR A 88 -8.20 0.96 5.56
N VAL A 89 -7.55 0.16 4.70
CA VAL A 89 -8.02 -0.07 3.33
C VAL A 89 -9.41 -0.71 3.33
N LYS A 90 -9.62 -1.73 4.16
CA LYS A 90 -10.93 -2.39 4.28
C LYS A 90 -12.01 -1.39 4.66
N LYS A 91 -11.76 -0.55 5.67
CA LYS A 91 -12.70 0.51 6.07
C LYS A 91 -13.00 1.46 4.93
N HIS A 92 -11.99 1.87 4.18
CA HIS A 92 -12.16 2.77 3.04
C HIS A 92 -13.05 2.15 1.95
N ILE A 93 -12.82 0.87 1.61
CA ILE A 93 -13.62 0.17 0.60
C ILE A 93 -15.06 -0.01 1.07
N GLU A 94 -15.30 -0.29 2.34
CA GLU A 94 -16.64 -0.42 2.90
C GLU A 94 -17.40 0.92 2.87
N GLU A 95 -16.70 2.03 3.10
CA GLU A 95 -17.28 3.37 3.05
C GLU A 95 -17.49 3.85 1.60
N TYR A 96 -16.61 3.46 0.69
CA TYR A 96 -16.63 3.86 -0.72
C TYR A 96 -16.58 2.63 -1.63
N PRO A 97 -17.72 1.92 -1.83
CA PRO A 97 -17.72 0.64 -2.54
C PRO A 97 -17.76 0.73 -4.07
N GLN A 98 -17.43 1.88 -4.65
CA GLN A 98 -17.54 2.15 -6.09
C GLN A 98 -16.40 1.60 -6.95
N TYR A 99 -15.38 0.99 -6.37
CA TYR A 99 -14.21 0.54 -7.13
C TYR A 99 -14.52 -0.72 -7.94
N SER A 100 -14.19 -0.70 -9.23
CA SER A 100 -14.28 -1.88 -10.10
C SER A 100 -13.12 -2.84 -9.91
N ASP A 101 -11.95 -2.32 -9.61
CA ASP A 101 -10.74 -3.12 -9.32
C ASP A 101 -9.94 -2.50 -8.18
N VAL A 102 -9.34 -3.37 -7.37
CA VAL A 102 -8.47 -2.99 -6.26
C VAL A 102 -7.11 -3.67 -6.44
N TYR A 103 -6.06 -2.86 -6.48
CA TYR A 103 -4.67 -3.34 -6.62
C TYR A 103 -3.87 -2.95 -5.39
N PHE A 104 -3.15 -3.92 -4.85
CA PHE A 104 -2.21 -3.69 -3.76
C PHE A 104 -0.79 -3.71 -4.32
N ILE A 105 0.00 -2.71 -3.98
CA ILE A 105 1.39 -2.56 -4.43
C ILE A 105 2.32 -2.64 -3.24
N THR A 106 3.26 -3.58 -3.29
CA THR A 106 4.30 -3.76 -2.28
C THR A 106 5.56 -4.34 -2.93
N SER A 107 6.61 -4.55 -2.14
CA SER A 107 7.81 -5.24 -2.61
C SER A 107 7.53 -6.74 -2.81
N GLU A 108 8.13 -7.34 -3.83
CA GLU A 108 7.95 -8.77 -4.15
C GLU A 108 8.24 -9.66 -2.94
N PHE A 109 9.33 -9.41 -2.21
CA PHE A 109 9.69 -10.20 -1.04
C PHE A 109 8.65 -10.13 0.09
N HIS A 110 7.87 -9.05 0.15
CA HIS A 110 6.86 -8.81 1.20
C HIS A 110 5.48 -9.37 0.83
N ARG A 111 5.23 -9.66 -0.44
CA ARG A 111 3.89 -10.01 -0.95
C ARG A 111 3.27 -11.19 -0.22
N ARG A 112 4.03 -12.26 0.03
CA ARG A 112 3.49 -13.47 0.68
C ARG A 112 2.90 -13.14 2.05
N ARG A 113 3.61 -12.38 2.87
CA ARG A 113 3.15 -11.99 4.20
C ARG A 113 1.99 -10.99 4.12
N ALA A 114 2.08 -10.00 3.27
CA ALA A 114 1.02 -9.03 3.05
C ALA A 114 -0.27 -9.72 2.56
N ASN A 115 -0.17 -10.68 1.65
CA ASN A 115 -1.32 -11.45 1.19
C ASN A 115 -1.94 -12.30 2.30
N ALA A 116 -1.13 -12.96 3.13
CA ALA A 116 -1.64 -13.72 4.27
C ALA A 116 -2.43 -12.83 5.25
N ILE A 117 -1.93 -11.63 5.52
CA ILE A 117 -2.62 -10.63 6.35
C ILE A 117 -3.93 -10.19 5.69
N THR A 118 -3.90 -9.91 4.39
CA THR A 118 -5.07 -9.49 3.63
C THR A 118 -6.16 -10.55 3.65
N GLN A 119 -5.81 -11.82 3.50
CA GLN A 119 -6.79 -12.92 3.54
C GLN A 119 -7.46 -13.06 4.91
N LEU A 120 -6.79 -12.70 5.99
CA LEU A 120 -7.38 -12.73 7.34
C LEU A 120 -8.30 -11.52 7.59
N ILE A 121 -7.96 -10.35 7.11
CA ILE A 121 -8.69 -9.10 7.39
C ILE A 121 -9.84 -8.87 6.42
N MET A 122 -9.62 -9.15 5.13
CA MET A 122 -10.62 -8.91 4.08
C MET A 122 -10.73 -10.11 3.11
N PRO A 123 -11.18 -11.27 3.62
CA PRO A 123 -11.18 -12.51 2.85
C PRO A 123 -12.13 -12.51 1.65
N ASN A 124 -13.13 -11.64 1.66
CA ASN A 124 -14.16 -11.59 0.62
C ASN A 124 -13.87 -10.56 -0.48
N ASN A 125 -12.75 -9.84 -0.38
CA ASN A 125 -12.38 -8.84 -1.38
C ASN A 125 -11.41 -9.44 -2.39
N ASP A 126 -11.69 -9.22 -3.67
CA ASP A 126 -10.80 -9.62 -4.76
C ASP A 126 -9.71 -8.55 -4.91
N VAL A 127 -8.51 -8.86 -4.45
CA VAL A 127 -7.35 -7.97 -4.48
C VAL A 127 -6.33 -8.53 -5.48
N LYS A 128 -5.90 -7.67 -6.39
CA LYS A 128 -4.83 -7.96 -7.34
C LYS A 128 -3.51 -7.35 -6.83
N TRP A 129 -2.40 -8.01 -7.11
CA TRP A 129 -1.09 -7.60 -6.61
C TRP A 129 -0.18 -7.11 -7.72
N ILE A 130 0.47 -5.98 -7.48
CA ILE A 130 1.57 -5.44 -8.28
C ILE A 130 2.80 -5.40 -7.37
N THR A 131 3.91 -5.94 -7.82
CA THR A 131 5.09 -6.06 -6.97
C THR A 131 6.28 -5.28 -7.52
N ALA A 132 6.98 -4.61 -6.61
CA ALA A 132 8.24 -3.93 -6.87
C ALA A 132 9.40 -4.90 -6.61
N PRO A 133 10.38 -5.02 -7.52
CA PRO A 133 11.36 -6.10 -7.47
C PRO A 133 12.49 -5.91 -6.44
N LYS A 134 12.75 -4.68 -6.01
CA LYS A 134 13.90 -4.38 -5.18
C LYS A 134 13.80 -4.98 -3.78
N LYS A 135 14.91 -5.51 -3.27
CA LYS A 135 15.01 -6.03 -1.92
C LYS A 135 16.38 -5.74 -1.32
N LEU A 136 16.46 -5.76 0.00
CA LEU A 136 17.72 -5.70 0.73
C LEU A 136 18.31 -7.12 0.88
N ARG A 137 19.59 -7.20 1.25
CA ARG A 137 20.30 -8.46 1.35
C ARG A 137 19.63 -9.50 2.25
N ASP A 138 19.02 -9.05 3.36
CA ASP A 138 18.40 -9.91 4.38
C ASP A 138 16.87 -9.89 4.37
N SER A 139 16.25 -9.30 3.34
CA SER A 139 14.79 -9.16 3.25
C SER A 139 14.06 -10.50 3.34
N ASP A 140 14.52 -11.51 2.60
CA ASP A 140 13.89 -12.84 2.61
C ASP A 140 14.02 -13.53 3.97
N TYR A 141 15.14 -13.36 4.66
CA TYR A 141 15.36 -13.91 5.99
C TYR A 141 14.32 -13.36 6.98
N TRP A 142 14.13 -12.06 7.04
CA TRP A 142 13.18 -11.45 7.97
C TRP A 142 11.73 -11.79 7.62
N GLU A 143 11.37 -11.88 6.35
CA GLU A 143 10.03 -12.30 5.94
C GLU A 143 9.75 -13.76 6.34
N ASN A 144 10.70 -14.65 6.23
CA ASN A 144 10.54 -16.04 6.66
C ASN A 144 10.31 -16.16 8.18
N ILE A 145 10.88 -15.26 8.97
CA ILE A 145 10.61 -15.18 10.41
C ILE A 145 9.21 -14.61 10.67
N HIS A 146 8.88 -13.48 10.07
CA HIS A 146 7.65 -12.75 10.37
C HIS A 146 6.38 -13.45 9.87
N ILE A 147 6.47 -14.27 8.82
CA ILE A 147 5.29 -14.95 8.27
C ILE A 147 4.60 -15.85 9.31
N HIS A 148 5.33 -16.41 10.24
CA HIS A 148 4.78 -17.27 11.28
C HIS A 148 4.00 -16.51 12.36
N ASN A 149 4.20 -15.20 12.47
CA ASN A 149 3.52 -14.34 13.44
C ASN A 149 2.27 -13.65 12.88
N VAL A 150 1.91 -13.89 11.63
CA VAL A 150 0.79 -13.19 10.97
C VAL A 150 -0.52 -13.25 11.76
N PRO A 151 -0.98 -14.39 12.31
CA PRO A 151 -2.22 -14.41 13.09
C PRO A 151 -2.17 -13.51 14.32
N ASN A 152 -1.04 -13.51 15.05
CA ASN A 152 -0.85 -12.66 16.23
C ASN A 152 -0.75 -11.18 15.83
N ASP A 153 -0.06 -10.86 14.76
CA ASP A 153 0.08 -9.50 14.25
C ASP A 153 -1.28 -8.92 13.89
N VAL A 154 -2.12 -9.71 13.24
CA VAL A 154 -3.50 -9.31 12.88
C VAL A 154 -4.35 -9.10 14.13
N ALA A 155 -4.33 -10.04 15.06
CA ALA A 155 -5.10 -9.93 16.30
C ALA A 155 -4.69 -8.69 17.11
N ASN A 156 -3.40 -8.45 17.26
CA ASN A 156 -2.88 -7.28 17.98
C ASN A 156 -3.22 -5.96 17.27
N ALA A 157 -3.10 -5.91 15.97
CA ALA A 157 -3.42 -4.70 15.19
C ALA A 157 -4.89 -4.31 15.36
N ILE A 158 -5.80 -5.28 15.30
CA ILE A 158 -7.24 -5.04 15.45
C ILE A 158 -7.58 -4.61 16.88
N ALA A 159 -6.94 -5.18 17.89
CA ALA A 159 -7.20 -4.86 19.31
C ALA A 159 -6.88 -3.39 19.65
N TYR A 160 -5.95 -2.76 18.94
CA TYR A 160 -5.53 -1.36 19.18
C TYR A 160 -6.18 -0.34 18.25
N LEU A 161 -7.11 -0.77 17.43
CA LEU A 161 -7.86 0.10 16.53
C LEU A 161 -9.22 0.43 17.10
#